data_b1ea222f163535a390f5ed92b0f21858
#
_entry.id   b1ea222f163535a390f5ed92b0f21858
#
_cell.length_a   1.000
_cell.length_b   1.000
_cell.length_c   1.000
_cell.angle_alpha   90.00
_cell.angle_beta   90.00
_cell.angle_gamma   90.00
#
_symmetry.space_group_name_H-M   'P 1'
#
loop_
_entity.id
_entity.type
_entity.pdbx_description
1 polymer ?
#
loop_
_entity_poly.entity_id
_entity_poly.type
_entity_poly.pdbx_seq_one_letter_code
_entity_poly.pdbx_strand_id
1 'polypeptide(L)'
;MEYAEVMTELESLGKERTKKMYLSNGAVEPLFGVTTGSMKPMRKAIKINQDLAEELYASGNYDAMYFAGVIADANAMTEADYDRWMDQAYCFMLADWVVAVTLSEANIAQEVADKWIASGEELRMSAGWSTYCWLLGRLKDDKFDEDKLSAMLEQVKETIQDQPERTKHSMNNFVYTVGLSYIPLSEKALVVAEEIGELVIEREHKKPQTLNAYASIQKEIERDRIGFKRKYVRC
;
A
#
# COMPACT_ATOMS: atom_id res chain seq x y z
N MET A 1 -6.61 26.14 2.45
CA MET A 1 -5.58 26.20 1.38
C MET A 1 -6.22 25.71 0.09
N GLU A 2 -6.04 26.46 -0.94
CA GLU A 2 -6.47 26.12 -2.30
C GLU A 2 -5.35 25.37 -3.04
N TYR A 3 -5.66 24.76 -4.19
CA TYR A 3 -4.73 23.98 -5.00
C TYR A 3 -3.37 24.68 -5.24
N ALA A 4 -3.40 25.93 -5.70
CA ALA A 4 -2.18 26.69 -6.01
C ALA A 4 -1.28 26.91 -4.77
N GLU A 5 -1.89 27.16 -3.61
CA GLU A 5 -1.16 27.33 -2.35
C GLU A 5 -0.50 26.02 -1.92
N VAL A 6 -1.22 24.88 -2.05
CA VAL A 6 -0.67 23.56 -1.72
C VAL A 6 0.48 23.21 -2.65
N MET A 7 0.36 23.44 -3.96
CA MET A 7 1.44 23.17 -4.91
C MET A 7 2.69 24.01 -4.61
N THR A 8 2.51 25.29 -4.31
CA THR A 8 3.62 26.20 -3.92
C THR A 8 4.31 25.71 -2.63
N GLU A 9 3.53 25.29 -1.63
CA GLU A 9 4.07 24.78 -0.38
C GLU A 9 4.83 23.46 -0.59
N LEU A 10 4.26 22.51 -1.37
CA LEU A 10 4.93 21.27 -1.72
C LEU A 10 6.25 21.52 -2.44
N GLU A 11 6.28 22.43 -3.40
CA GLU A 11 7.51 22.81 -4.11
C GLU A 11 8.57 23.36 -3.14
N SER A 12 8.18 24.22 -2.22
CA SER A 12 9.07 24.81 -1.21
C SER A 12 9.69 23.77 -0.26
N LEU A 13 8.98 22.66 -0.02
CA LEU A 13 9.39 21.55 0.85
C LEU A 13 10.23 20.49 0.12
N GLY A 14 10.33 20.59 -1.20
CA GLY A 14 11.08 19.67 -2.06
C GLY A 14 12.56 19.56 -1.73
N LYS A 15 13.13 18.35 -1.88
CA LYS A 15 14.55 18.07 -1.64
C LYS A 15 15.12 17.19 -2.73
N GLU A 16 16.19 17.62 -3.35
CA GLU A 16 16.89 16.88 -4.41
C GLU A 16 17.23 15.43 -4.03
N ARG A 17 17.66 15.18 -2.80
CA ARG A 17 17.96 13.83 -2.31
C ARG A 17 16.72 12.94 -2.33
N THR A 18 15.57 13.46 -1.89
CA THR A 18 14.30 12.73 -1.84
C THR A 18 13.76 12.53 -3.25
N LYS A 19 13.85 13.57 -4.11
CA LYS A 19 13.50 13.50 -5.52
C LYS A 19 14.25 12.37 -6.24
N LYS A 20 15.57 12.31 -6.10
CA LYS A 20 16.39 11.22 -6.66
C LYS A 20 15.98 9.84 -6.13
N MET A 21 15.63 9.74 -4.86
CA MET A 21 15.15 8.49 -4.27
C MET A 21 13.81 8.07 -4.89
N TYR A 22 12.86 8.98 -5.08
CA TYR A 22 11.57 8.66 -5.70
C TYR A 22 11.73 8.26 -7.17
N LEU A 23 12.49 9.03 -7.94
CA LEU A 23 12.82 8.68 -9.33
C LEU A 23 13.45 7.28 -9.44
N SER A 24 14.40 6.95 -8.54
CA SER A 24 15.01 5.63 -8.53
C SER A 24 14.06 4.49 -8.13
N ASN A 25 12.87 4.79 -7.62
CA ASN A 25 11.82 3.82 -7.27
C ASN A 25 10.64 3.83 -8.25
N GLY A 26 10.80 4.46 -9.42
CA GLY A 26 9.79 4.44 -10.47
C GLY A 26 8.84 5.64 -10.50
N ALA A 27 9.05 6.65 -9.63
CA ALA A 27 8.36 7.93 -9.83
C ALA A 27 8.89 8.62 -11.09
N VAL A 28 8.04 9.44 -11.72
CA VAL A 28 8.41 10.24 -12.90
C VAL A 28 8.13 11.71 -12.64
N GLU A 29 8.74 12.57 -13.43
CA GLU A 29 8.43 14.02 -13.41
C GLU A 29 6.98 14.28 -13.87
N PRO A 30 6.29 15.28 -13.34
CA PRO A 30 6.78 16.24 -12.35
C PRO A 30 6.73 15.73 -10.91
N LEU A 31 7.77 16.03 -10.12
CA LEU A 31 7.81 15.81 -8.67
C LEU A 31 8.78 16.78 -7.98
N PHE A 32 8.52 17.09 -6.73
CA PHE A 32 9.33 18.01 -5.93
C PHE A 32 10.30 17.29 -4.99
N GLY A 33 9.98 16.08 -4.56
CA GLY A 33 10.77 15.30 -3.61
C GLY A 33 10.48 15.65 -2.15
N VAL A 34 9.21 15.74 -1.77
CA VAL A 34 8.76 16.07 -0.42
C VAL A 34 8.73 14.84 0.46
N THR A 35 9.27 14.90 1.67
CA THR A 35 9.13 13.80 2.63
C THR A 35 7.73 13.80 3.24
N THR A 36 7.17 12.61 3.52
CA THR A 36 5.83 12.47 4.11
C THR A 36 5.69 13.20 5.44
N GLY A 37 6.77 13.22 6.25
CA GLY A 37 6.79 13.97 7.50
C GLY A 37 6.64 15.48 7.33
N SER A 38 7.12 16.04 6.21
CA SER A 38 7.02 17.47 5.90
C SER A 38 5.59 17.89 5.53
N MET A 39 4.73 16.95 5.12
CA MET A 39 3.33 17.23 4.77
C MET A 39 2.40 17.36 5.99
N LYS A 40 2.83 16.94 7.18
CA LYS A 40 2.00 16.95 8.40
C LYS A 40 1.39 18.32 8.77
N PRO A 41 2.11 19.44 8.67
CA PRO A 41 1.51 20.75 8.96
C PRO A 41 0.35 21.10 8.01
N MET A 42 0.51 20.84 6.70
CA MET A 42 -0.54 21.06 5.70
C MET A 42 -1.75 20.16 5.97
N ARG A 43 -1.53 18.86 6.23
CA ARG A 43 -2.61 17.94 6.62
C ARG A 43 -3.39 18.44 7.82
N LYS A 44 -2.69 18.94 8.86
CA LYS A 44 -3.34 19.47 10.07
C LYS A 44 -4.20 20.71 9.77
N ALA A 45 -3.76 21.56 8.85
CA ALA A 45 -4.49 22.76 8.43
C ALA A 45 -5.69 22.44 7.53
N ILE A 46 -5.53 21.56 6.54
CA ILE A 46 -6.55 21.23 5.53
C ILE A 46 -7.54 20.20 6.06
N LYS A 47 -7.07 19.22 6.87
CA LYS A 47 -7.84 18.05 7.33
C LYS A 47 -8.24 17.17 6.15
N ILE A 48 -9.52 16.72 6.10
CA ILE A 48 -10.11 15.99 4.97
C ILE A 48 -10.74 16.99 4.03
N ASN A 49 -10.41 16.90 2.75
CA ASN A 49 -10.96 17.73 1.67
C ASN A 49 -10.92 16.93 0.35
N GLN A 50 -12.05 16.32 -0.02
CA GLN A 50 -12.13 15.46 -1.20
C GLN A 50 -11.94 16.23 -2.51
N ASP A 51 -12.56 17.41 -2.66
CA ASP A 51 -12.46 18.19 -3.89
C ASP A 51 -11.00 18.58 -4.18
N LEU A 52 -10.30 19.07 -3.16
CA LEU A 52 -8.87 19.38 -3.27
C LEU A 52 -8.02 18.12 -3.52
N ALA A 53 -8.37 16.98 -2.93
CA ALA A 53 -7.68 15.72 -3.18
C ALA A 53 -7.79 15.30 -4.65
N GLU A 54 -8.97 15.45 -5.27
CA GLU A 54 -9.18 15.15 -6.68
C GLU A 54 -8.34 16.06 -7.59
N GLU A 55 -8.32 17.37 -7.32
CA GLU A 55 -7.50 18.32 -8.08
C GLU A 55 -6.00 17.99 -7.98
N LEU A 56 -5.52 17.66 -6.77
CA LEU A 56 -4.12 17.31 -6.53
C LEU A 56 -3.74 15.99 -7.19
N TYR A 57 -4.63 14.97 -7.13
CA TYR A 57 -4.35 13.69 -7.76
C TYR A 57 -4.31 13.80 -9.28
N ALA A 58 -5.24 14.57 -9.87
CA ALA A 58 -5.29 14.82 -11.29
C ALA A 58 -4.10 15.63 -11.83
N SER A 59 -3.30 16.28 -10.97
CA SER A 59 -2.12 17.05 -11.38
C SER A 59 -1.01 16.20 -12.01
N GLY A 60 -0.97 14.90 -11.72
CA GLY A 60 0.12 14.00 -12.13
C GLY A 60 1.46 14.24 -11.42
N ASN A 61 1.56 15.25 -10.54
CA ASN A 61 2.74 15.48 -9.72
C ASN A 61 2.78 14.46 -8.58
N TYR A 62 3.86 13.70 -8.47
CA TYR A 62 3.99 12.62 -7.48
C TYR A 62 3.68 13.06 -6.04
N ASP A 63 4.25 14.20 -5.60
CA ASP A 63 4.07 14.67 -4.22
C ASP A 63 2.65 15.16 -3.98
N ALA A 64 2.02 15.78 -4.96
CA ALA A 64 0.62 16.19 -4.92
C ALA A 64 -0.33 14.98 -4.91
N MET A 65 -0.07 13.96 -5.74
CA MET A 65 -0.83 12.70 -5.73
C MET A 65 -0.70 11.98 -4.38
N TYR A 66 0.51 11.97 -3.81
CA TYR A 66 0.70 11.41 -2.47
C TYR A 66 -0.10 12.19 -1.42
N PHE A 67 -0.04 13.51 -1.46
CA PHE A 67 -0.76 14.35 -0.50
C PHE A 67 -2.27 14.28 -0.68
N ALA A 68 -2.76 14.09 -1.91
CA ALA A 68 -4.17 13.80 -2.20
C ALA A 68 -4.67 12.61 -1.38
N GLY A 69 -3.94 11.48 -1.39
CA GLY A 69 -4.26 10.32 -0.56
C GLY A 69 -4.26 10.60 0.94
N VAL A 70 -3.47 11.58 1.40
CA VAL A 70 -3.43 11.97 2.82
C VAL A 70 -4.67 12.74 3.26
N ILE A 71 -5.30 13.53 2.37
CA ILE A 71 -6.43 14.41 2.67
C ILE A 71 -7.77 13.93 2.10
N ALA A 72 -7.78 12.85 1.30
CA ALA A 72 -9.00 12.31 0.70
C ALA A 72 -9.99 11.79 1.75
N ASP A 73 -11.28 11.93 1.48
CA ASP A 73 -12.34 11.22 2.20
C ASP A 73 -12.55 9.85 1.57
N ALA A 74 -12.00 8.82 2.22
CA ALA A 74 -12.06 7.45 1.71
C ALA A 74 -13.50 6.93 1.48
N ASN A 75 -14.47 7.39 2.28
CA ASN A 75 -15.86 6.95 2.16
C ASN A 75 -16.71 7.82 1.23
N ALA A 76 -16.20 8.96 0.78
CA ALA A 76 -16.82 9.75 -0.27
C ALA A 76 -16.47 9.22 -1.68
N MET A 77 -15.43 8.40 -1.80
CA MET A 77 -14.99 7.80 -3.07
C MET A 77 -15.78 6.52 -3.36
N THR A 78 -16.22 6.40 -4.61
CA THR A 78 -16.82 5.17 -5.17
C THR A 78 -15.76 4.22 -5.71
N GLU A 79 -16.14 2.98 -6.04
CA GLU A 79 -15.26 2.04 -6.75
C GLU A 79 -14.68 2.67 -8.04
N ALA A 80 -15.52 3.35 -8.84
CA ALA A 80 -15.07 4.01 -10.05
C ALA A 80 -14.04 5.13 -9.79
N ASP A 81 -14.11 5.81 -8.65
CA ASP A 81 -13.12 6.82 -8.27
C ASP A 81 -11.79 6.16 -7.92
N TYR A 82 -11.81 5.04 -7.18
CA TYR A 82 -10.62 4.26 -6.89
C TYR A 82 -9.99 3.66 -8.16
N ASP A 83 -10.80 3.15 -9.09
CA ASP A 83 -10.33 2.66 -10.39
C ASP A 83 -9.67 3.77 -11.21
N ARG A 84 -10.28 4.95 -11.26
CA ARG A 84 -9.70 6.13 -11.92
C ARG A 84 -8.36 6.54 -11.31
N TRP A 85 -8.24 6.51 -9.97
CA TRP A 85 -6.97 6.78 -9.30
C TRP A 85 -5.92 5.69 -9.61
N MET A 86 -6.34 4.43 -9.67
CA MET A 86 -5.46 3.33 -10.08
C MET A 86 -4.98 3.45 -11.52
N ASP A 87 -5.84 3.89 -12.45
CA ASP A 87 -5.46 4.12 -13.86
C ASP A 87 -4.38 5.20 -14.00
N GLN A 88 -4.35 6.15 -13.08
CA GLN A 88 -3.34 7.22 -13.03
C GLN A 88 -2.10 6.84 -12.21
N ALA A 89 -2.15 5.78 -11.43
CA ALA A 89 -1.04 5.32 -10.61
C ALA A 89 0.02 4.62 -11.48
N TYR A 90 1.05 5.34 -11.85
CA TYR A 90 2.10 4.87 -12.77
C TYR A 90 3.25 4.10 -12.08
N CYS A 91 3.26 4.00 -10.76
CA CYS A 91 4.25 3.24 -10.01
C CYS A 91 3.67 2.65 -8.72
N PHE A 92 4.36 1.65 -8.19
CA PHE A 92 3.91 0.95 -6.98
C PHE A 92 3.76 1.86 -5.75
N MET A 93 4.55 2.93 -5.66
CA MET A 93 4.43 3.85 -4.53
C MET A 93 3.09 4.58 -4.52
N LEU A 94 2.54 4.90 -5.70
CA LEU A 94 1.18 5.44 -5.82
C LEU A 94 0.12 4.35 -5.61
N ALA A 95 0.28 3.20 -6.25
CA ALA A 95 -0.67 2.09 -6.15
C ALA A 95 -0.81 1.58 -4.70
N ASP A 96 0.31 1.19 -4.07
CA ASP A 96 0.31 0.49 -2.79
C ASP A 96 0.28 1.42 -1.57
N TRP A 97 0.88 2.64 -1.68
CA TRP A 97 1.05 3.54 -0.53
C TRP A 97 0.18 4.79 -0.59
N VAL A 98 -0.54 5.00 -1.69
CA VAL A 98 -1.53 6.07 -1.82
C VAL A 98 -2.91 5.47 -2.02
N VAL A 99 -3.15 4.82 -3.17
CA VAL A 99 -4.48 4.33 -3.51
C VAL A 99 -4.93 3.21 -2.58
N ALA A 100 -4.12 2.16 -2.38
CA ALA A 100 -4.44 1.06 -1.48
C ALA A 100 -4.58 1.51 -0.01
N VAL A 101 -3.75 2.46 0.44
CA VAL A 101 -3.86 3.04 1.80
C VAL A 101 -5.17 3.79 1.95
N THR A 102 -5.54 4.64 0.98
CA THR A 102 -6.80 5.39 1.02
C THR A 102 -8.00 4.43 0.98
N LEU A 103 -7.98 3.45 0.07
CA LEU A 103 -9.01 2.41 -0.04
C LEU A 103 -9.16 1.63 1.27
N SER A 104 -8.09 1.32 1.98
CA SER A 104 -8.15 0.56 3.24
C SER A 104 -8.96 1.24 4.34
N GLU A 105 -9.26 2.53 4.22
CA GLU A 105 -10.15 3.26 5.15
C GLU A 105 -11.61 3.33 4.66
N ALA A 106 -11.90 2.90 3.44
CA ALA A 106 -13.24 2.86 2.88
C ALA A 106 -14.03 1.62 3.29
N ASN A 107 -15.35 1.75 3.37
CA ASN A 107 -16.25 0.63 3.68
C ASN A 107 -16.26 -0.46 2.58
N ILE A 108 -15.93 -0.10 1.34
CA ILE A 108 -15.87 -0.99 0.16
C ILE A 108 -14.50 -1.65 -0.04
N ALA A 109 -13.57 -1.48 0.90
CA ALA A 109 -12.16 -1.82 0.73
C ALA A 109 -11.92 -3.29 0.32
N GLN A 110 -12.57 -4.24 1.00
CA GLN A 110 -12.37 -5.67 0.69
C GLN A 110 -12.94 -6.04 -0.68
N GLU A 111 -14.11 -5.50 -1.03
CA GLU A 111 -14.76 -5.78 -2.33
C GLU A 111 -13.92 -5.28 -3.51
N VAL A 112 -13.42 -4.05 -3.43
CA VAL A 112 -12.57 -3.47 -4.48
C VAL A 112 -11.22 -4.20 -4.53
N ALA A 113 -10.62 -4.51 -3.38
CA ALA A 113 -9.35 -5.25 -3.32
C ALA A 113 -9.46 -6.63 -3.96
N ASP A 114 -10.57 -7.36 -3.76
CA ASP A 114 -10.81 -8.66 -4.40
C ASP A 114 -10.84 -8.56 -5.93
N LYS A 115 -11.54 -7.55 -6.46
CA LYS A 115 -11.60 -7.29 -7.90
C LYS A 115 -10.22 -6.98 -8.47
N TRP A 116 -9.44 -6.16 -7.75
CA TRP A 116 -8.08 -5.81 -8.17
C TRP A 116 -7.11 -7.01 -8.13
N ILE A 117 -7.21 -7.88 -7.11
CA ILE A 117 -6.42 -9.11 -7.06
C ILE A 117 -6.71 -10.01 -8.26
N ALA A 118 -7.96 -10.05 -8.73
CA ALA A 118 -8.40 -10.87 -9.87
C ALA A 118 -8.17 -10.21 -11.24
N SER A 119 -7.69 -8.97 -11.32
CA SER A 119 -7.62 -8.19 -12.57
C SER A 119 -6.61 -8.71 -13.59
N GLY A 120 -5.54 -9.37 -13.16
CA GLY A 120 -4.40 -9.75 -14.01
C GLY A 120 -3.43 -8.59 -14.31
N GLU A 121 -3.68 -7.38 -13.82
CA GLU A 121 -2.84 -6.20 -13.99
C GLU A 121 -1.89 -6.04 -12.80
N GLU A 122 -0.59 -6.01 -13.02
CA GLU A 122 0.42 -6.05 -11.97
C GLU A 122 0.21 -5.03 -10.83
N LEU A 123 0.02 -3.74 -11.17
CA LEU A 123 -0.15 -2.70 -10.15
C LEU A 123 -1.51 -2.80 -9.44
N ARG A 124 -2.57 -3.21 -10.14
CA ARG A 124 -3.88 -3.46 -9.51
C ARG A 124 -3.83 -4.65 -8.57
N MET A 125 -3.25 -5.77 -9.01
CA MET A 125 -3.04 -6.93 -8.14
C MET A 125 -2.22 -6.56 -6.90
N SER A 126 -1.10 -5.83 -7.09
CA SER A 126 -0.29 -5.35 -5.98
C SER A 126 -1.07 -4.48 -5.01
N ALA A 127 -1.85 -3.52 -5.51
CA ALA A 127 -2.69 -2.64 -4.69
C ALA A 127 -3.77 -3.42 -3.92
N GLY A 128 -4.38 -4.42 -4.55
CA GLY A 128 -5.36 -5.31 -3.90
C GLY A 128 -4.76 -6.06 -2.70
N TRP A 129 -3.63 -6.73 -2.88
CA TRP A 129 -2.89 -7.41 -1.80
C TRP A 129 -2.42 -6.41 -0.74
N SER A 130 -1.94 -5.23 -1.14
CA SER A 130 -1.51 -4.17 -0.23
C SER A 130 -2.68 -3.63 0.58
N THR A 131 -3.89 -3.51 0.00
CA THR A 131 -5.10 -3.10 0.74
C THR A 131 -5.38 -4.06 1.88
N TYR A 132 -5.31 -5.39 1.66
CA TYR A 132 -5.44 -6.36 2.74
C TYR A 132 -4.35 -6.21 3.80
N CYS A 133 -3.11 -5.92 3.43
CA CYS A 133 -2.04 -5.64 4.40
C CYS A 133 -2.37 -4.42 5.29
N TRP A 134 -2.93 -3.35 4.71
CA TRP A 134 -3.33 -2.17 5.47
C TRP A 134 -4.53 -2.44 6.37
N LEU A 135 -5.53 -3.18 5.89
CA LEU A 135 -6.72 -3.59 6.66
C LEU A 135 -6.32 -4.46 7.85
N LEU A 136 -5.60 -5.55 7.61
CA LEU A 136 -5.14 -6.51 8.63
C LEU A 136 -4.26 -5.83 9.69
N GLY A 137 -3.38 -4.94 9.26
CA GLY A 137 -2.50 -4.19 10.16
C GLY A 137 -3.23 -3.15 11.04
N ARG A 138 -4.54 -2.89 10.83
CA ARG A 138 -5.30 -1.86 11.56
C ARG A 138 -6.58 -2.38 12.21
N LEU A 139 -7.39 -3.14 11.48
CA LEU A 139 -8.71 -3.57 11.96
C LEU A 139 -8.58 -4.75 12.93
N LYS A 140 -9.59 -4.90 13.79
CA LYS A 140 -9.72 -6.06 14.66
C LYS A 140 -10.01 -7.32 13.82
N ASP A 141 -9.67 -8.47 14.38
CA ASP A 141 -9.79 -9.76 13.69
C ASP A 141 -11.24 -10.11 13.34
N ASP A 142 -12.21 -9.68 14.13
CA ASP A 142 -13.66 -9.85 13.91
C ASP A 142 -14.22 -9.15 12.65
N LYS A 143 -13.40 -8.37 11.96
CA LYS A 143 -13.75 -7.69 10.69
C LYS A 143 -13.42 -8.50 9.44
N PHE A 144 -12.87 -9.69 9.62
CA PHE A 144 -12.45 -10.54 8.52
C PHE A 144 -13.13 -11.90 8.57
N ASP A 145 -13.37 -12.45 7.40
CA ASP A 145 -13.75 -13.84 7.20
C ASP A 145 -12.46 -14.69 7.26
N GLU A 146 -12.37 -15.57 8.26
CA GLU A 146 -11.20 -16.42 8.48
C GLU A 146 -11.02 -17.43 7.35
N ASP A 147 -12.11 -18.05 6.87
CA ASP A 147 -12.07 -19.02 5.78
C ASP A 147 -11.56 -18.36 4.49
N LYS A 148 -12.00 -17.13 4.21
CA LYS A 148 -11.53 -16.34 3.08
C LYS A 148 -10.03 -16.05 3.20
N LEU A 149 -9.56 -15.55 4.33
CA LEU A 149 -8.13 -15.27 4.51
C LEU A 149 -7.29 -16.54 4.45
N SER A 150 -7.82 -17.65 4.96
CA SER A 150 -7.20 -18.97 4.87
C SER A 150 -7.05 -19.42 3.40
N ALA A 151 -8.11 -19.24 2.58
CA ALA A 151 -8.06 -19.53 1.15
C ALA A 151 -7.08 -18.62 0.39
N MET A 152 -7.02 -17.32 0.76
CA MET A 152 -6.05 -16.38 0.18
C MET A 152 -4.60 -16.78 0.49
N LEU A 153 -4.31 -17.32 1.68
CA LEU A 153 -2.98 -17.85 2.01
C LEU A 153 -2.60 -19.04 1.10
N GLU A 154 -3.55 -19.98 0.86
CA GLU A 154 -3.32 -21.08 -0.09
C GLU A 154 -3.11 -20.58 -1.52
N GLN A 155 -3.94 -19.64 -1.98
CA GLN A 155 -3.75 -19.01 -3.28
C GLN A 155 -2.35 -18.42 -3.43
N VAL A 156 -1.86 -17.70 -2.41
CA VAL A 156 -0.49 -17.14 -2.44
C VAL A 156 0.52 -18.26 -2.56
N LYS A 157 0.42 -19.30 -1.73
CA LYS A 157 1.34 -20.44 -1.76
C LYS A 157 1.44 -21.08 -3.15
N GLU A 158 0.29 -21.29 -3.78
CA GLU A 158 0.21 -21.98 -5.08
C GLU A 158 0.67 -21.12 -6.26
N THR A 159 0.53 -19.79 -6.19
CA THR A 159 0.66 -18.95 -7.38
C THR A 159 1.77 -17.91 -7.33
N ILE A 160 2.36 -17.63 -6.17
CA ILE A 160 3.28 -16.51 -5.98
C ILE A 160 4.51 -16.57 -6.91
N GLN A 161 5.02 -17.77 -7.21
CA GLN A 161 6.22 -17.93 -8.04
C GLN A 161 6.02 -17.46 -9.49
N ASP A 162 4.78 -17.55 -10.00
CA ASP A 162 4.43 -17.21 -11.38
C ASP A 162 3.88 -15.78 -11.54
N GLN A 163 3.82 -15.01 -10.45
CA GLN A 163 3.30 -13.65 -10.49
C GLN A 163 4.34 -12.63 -10.97
N PRO A 164 3.90 -11.47 -11.48
CA PRO A 164 4.78 -10.33 -11.73
C PRO A 164 5.49 -9.87 -10.44
N GLU A 165 6.65 -9.26 -10.59
CA GLU A 165 7.57 -8.96 -9.49
C GLU A 165 6.94 -8.10 -8.38
N ARG A 166 6.15 -7.09 -8.74
CA ARG A 166 5.50 -6.26 -7.74
C ARG A 166 4.37 -7.00 -7.02
N THR A 167 3.62 -7.82 -7.75
CA THR A 167 2.59 -8.70 -7.17
C THR A 167 3.22 -9.71 -6.22
N LYS A 168 4.33 -10.39 -6.58
CA LYS A 168 5.11 -11.25 -5.66
C LYS A 168 5.44 -10.54 -4.35
N HIS A 169 5.92 -9.30 -4.46
CA HIS A 169 6.29 -8.51 -3.29
C HIS A 169 5.09 -8.26 -2.37
N SER A 170 3.95 -7.85 -2.91
CA SER A 170 2.75 -7.58 -2.11
C SER A 170 2.10 -8.85 -1.56
N MET A 171 2.13 -9.97 -2.29
CA MET A 171 1.70 -11.29 -1.80
C MET A 171 2.58 -11.77 -0.63
N ASN A 172 3.91 -11.64 -0.72
CA ASN A 172 4.80 -11.95 0.40
C ASN A 172 4.49 -11.08 1.62
N ASN A 173 4.22 -9.78 1.41
CA ASN A 173 3.82 -8.89 2.49
C ASN A 173 2.46 -9.26 3.09
N PHE A 174 1.53 -9.80 2.29
CA PHE A 174 0.25 -10.30 2.79
C PHE A 174 0.48 -11.48 3.75
N VAL A 175 1.25 -12.49 3.36
CA VAL A 175 1.58 -13.63 4.24
C VAL A 175 2.23 -13.15 5.54
N TYR A 176 3.22 -12.27 5.45
CA TYR A 176 3.86 -11.65 6.62
C TYR A 176 2.84 -10.92 7.51
N THR A 177 1.92 -10.15 6.90
CA THR A 177 0.95 -9.35 7.65
C THR A 177 -0.11 -10.22 8.32
N VAL A 178 -0.58 -11.29 7.67
CA VAL A 178 -1.45 -12.28 8.32
C VAL A 178 -0.72 -12.89 9.52
N GLY A 179 0.52 -13.35 9.33
CA GLY A 179 1.32 -13.95 10.41
C GLY A 179 1.58 -13.01 11.59
N LEU A 180 1.78 -11.71 11.32
CA LEU A 180 2.02 -10.71 12.35
C LEU A 180 0.73 -10.22 13.04
N SER A 181 -0.31 -9.93 12.25
CA SER A 181 -1.42 -9.07 12.70
C SER A 181 -2.75 -9.80 12.87
N TYR A 182 -2.93 -10.99 12.29
CA TYR A 182 -4.18 -11.75 12.37
C TYR A 182 -3.98 -13.05 13.17
N ILE A 183 -4.30 -13.00 14.46
CA ILE A 183 -4.00 -14.06 15.42
C ILE A 183 -4.56 -15.43 14.99
N PRO A 184 -5.83 -15.56 14.51
CA PRO A 184 -6.41 -16.86 14.19
C PRO A 184 -5.64 -17.66 13.14
N LEU A 185 -4.95 -17.00 12.22
CA LEU A 185 -4.18 -17.65 11.13
C LEU A 185 -2.66 -17.41 11.21
N SER A 186 -2.16 -16.91 12.34
CA SER A 186 -0.72 -16.61 12.50
C SER A 186 0.15 -17.85 12.31
N GLU A 187 -0.22 -19.00 12.90
CA GLU A 187 0.49 -20.27 12.73
C GLU A 187 0.40 -20.79 11.30
N LYS A 188 -0.79 -20.71 10.66
CA LYS A 188 -0.95 -21.11 9.26
C LYS A 188 -0.10 -20.25 8.33
N ALA A 189 -0.09 -18.94 8.54
CA ALA A 189 0.73 -18.03 7.75
C ALA A 189 2.24 -18.35 7.88
N LEU A 190 2.69 -18.77 9.06
CA LEU A 190 4.07 -19.20 9.26
C LEU A 190 4.40 -20.44 8.44
N VAL A 191 3.51 -21.45 8.44
CA VAL A 191 3.68 -22.67 7.62
C VAL A 191 3.70 -22.34 6.14
N VAL A 192 2.75 -21.54 5.66
CA VAL A 192 2.70 -21.09 4.27
C VAL A 192 3.97 -20.32 3.89
N ALA A 193 4.47 -19.45 4.77
CA ALA A 193 5.70 -18.70 4.54
C ALA A 193 6.94 -19.61 4.44
N GLU A 194 7.00 -20.69 5.23
CA GLU A 194 8.06 -21.71 5.18
C GLU A 194 8.02 -22.48 3.86
N GLU A 195 6.84 -22.88 3.40
CA GLU A 195 6.66 -23.59 2.14
C GLU A 195 6.99 -22.71 0.90
N ILE A 196 6.67 -21.41 0.94
CA ILE A 196 7.06 -20.45 -0.12
C ILE A 196 8.57 -20.27 -0.14
N GLY A 197 9.21 -20.22 1.03
CA GLY A 197 10.65 -20.03 1.17
C GLY A 197 11.10 -18.61 0.80
N GLU A 198 12.32 -18.52 0.25
CA GLU A 198 12.95 -17.28 -0.14
C GLU A 198 12.52 -16.89 -1.57
N LEU A 199 12.13 -15.63 -1.74
CA LEU A 199 11.75 -15.04 -3.02
C LEU A 199 12.81 -14.04 -3.46
N VAL A 200 13.24 -14.12 -4.71
CA VAL A 200 14.08 -13.11 -5.33
C VAL A 200 13.18 -12.23 -6.22
N ILE A 201 13.14 -10.96 -5.92
CA ILE A 201 12.38 -9.95 -6.67
C ILE A 201 13.35 -9.19 -7.58
N GLU A 202 13.20 -9.35 -8.88
CA GLU A 202 13.96 -8.60 -9.84
C GLU A 202 13.51 -7.13 -9.83
N ARG A 203 14.47 -6.21 -10.00
CA ARG A 203 14.21 -4.78 -9.98
C ARG A 203 14.98 -4.09 -11.10
N GLU A 204 14.25 -3.35 -11.91
CA GLU A 204 14.86 -2.58 -12.99
C GLU A 204 15.95 -1.63 -12.46
N HIS A 205 17.12 -1.67 -13.05
CA HIS A 205 18.29 -0.85 -12.70
C HIS A 205 18.78 -0.95 -11.24
N LYS A 206 18.36 -1.98 -10.48
CA LYS A 206 18.79 -2.21 -9.09
C LYS A 206 19.18 -3.67 -8.88
N LYS A 207 19.92 -3.91 -7.79
CA LYS A 207 20.18 -5.29 -7.36
C LYS A 207 18.85 -5.97 -7.01
N PRO A 208 18.69 -7.26 -7.32
CA PRO A 208 17.56 -8.04 -6.86
C PRO A 208 17.35 -7.90 -5.35
N GLN A 209 16.11 -7.99 -4.93
CA GLN A 209 15.75 -7.97 -3.51
C GLN A 209 15.28 -9.34 -3.08
N THR A 210 15.91 -9.88 -2.06
CA THR A 210 15.46 -11.12 -1.43
C THR A 210 14.41 -10.81 -0.37
N LEU A 211 13.28 -11.52 -0.43
CA LEU A 211 12.20 -11.47 0.55
C LEU A 211 12.06 -12.85 1.20
N ASN A 212 11.77 -12.87 2.51
CA ASN A 212 11.51 -14.08 3.24
C ASN A 212 10.48 -13.77 4.34
N ALA A 213 9.20 -14.10 4.10
CA ALA A 213 8.12 -13.87 5.04
C ALA A 213 8.31 -14.72 6.31
N TYR A 214 8.80 -15.98 6.19
CA TYR A 214 9.05 -16.87 7.33
C TYR A 214 10.04 -16.23 8.30
N ALA A 215 11.23 -15.85 7.82
CA ALA A 215 12.23 -15.21 8.66
C ALA A 215 11.73 -13.90 9.29
N SER A 216 10.88 -13.16 8.57
CA SER A 216 10.28 -11.92 9.06
C SER A 216 9.26 -12.17 10.18
N ILE A 217 8.39 -13.18 10.04
CA ILE A 217 7.41 -13.56 11.07
C ILE A 217 8.14 -14.12 12.31
N GLN A 218 9.13 -14.99 12.15
CA GLN A 218 9.94 -15.53 13.25
C GLN A 218 10.54 -14.41 14.10
N LYS A 219 11.10 -13.40 13.46
CA LYS A 219 11.66 -12.24 14.16
C LYS A 219 10.62 -11.46 14.98
N GLU A 220 9.37 -11.40 14.53
CA GLU A 220 8.29 -10.74 15.27
C GLU A 220 7.76 -11.63 16.41
N ILE A 221 7.79 -12.95 16.27
CA ILE A 221 7.54 -13.92 17.37
C ILE A 221 8.58 -13.71 18.48
N GLU A 222 9.87 -13.67 18.14
CA GLU A 222 10.95 -13.42 19.10
C GLU A 222 10.81 -12.09 19.85
N ARG A 223 10.14 -11.12 19.26
CA ARG A 223 9.89 -9.79 19.83
C ARG A 223 8.56 -9.67 20.58
N ASP A 224 7.82 -10.76 20.69
CA ASP A 224 6.48 -10.80 21.30
C ASP A 224 5.51 -9.75 20.67
N ARG A 225 5.49 -9.70 19.32
CA ARG A 225 4.71 -8.70 18.57
C ARG A 225 3.54 -9.28 17.77
N ILE A 226 3.25 -10.56 17.91
CA ILE A 226 2.09 -11.18 17.24
C ILE A 226 0.80 -10.55 17.75
N GLY A 227 -0.09 -10.23 16.81
CA GLY A 227 -1.32 -9.46 17.10
C GLY A 227 -1.14 -7.94 17.02
N PHE A 228 0.04 -7.46 16.56
CA PHE A 228 0.28 -6.03 16.43
C PHE A 228 -0.70 -5.35 15.48
N LYS A 229 -1.33 -4.25 15.93
CA LYS A 229 -2.20 -3.39 15.13
C LYS A 229 -1.70 -1.95 15.16
N ARG A 230 -1.75 -1.30 14.01
CA ARG A 230 -1.43 0.13 13.87
C ARG A 230 -2.61 0.98 14.28
N LYS A 231 -2.34 2.12 14.90
CA LYS A 231 -3.38 3.09 15.23
C LYS A 231 -3.88 3.87 14.00
N TYR A 232 -2.98 4.14 13.04
CA TYR A 232 -3.25 4.91 11.83
C TYR A 232 -2.55 4.28 10.63
N VAL A 233 -3.11 4.42 9.44
CA VAL A 233 -2.50 3.99 8.18
C VAL A 233 -1.98 5.18 7.36
N ARG A 234 -2.65 6.33 7.41
CA ARG A 234 -2.21 7.56 6.75
C ARG A 234 -1.41 8.46 7.71
N CYS A 235 -0.45 9.23 7.18
CA CYS A 235 0.42 10.14 7.93
C CYS A 235 -0.31 11.28 8.64
#